data_611e5ebe49f1ee1783bd3339d619518c
#
_entry.id   611e5ebe49f1ee1783bd3339d619518c
#
_cell.length_a   1.000
_cell.length_b   1.000
_cell.length_c   1.000
_cell.angle_alpha   90.00
_cell.angle_beta   90.00
_cell.angle_gamma   90.00
#
_symmetry.space_group_name_H-M   'P 1'
#
loop_
_entity.id
_entity.type
_entity.pdbx_description
1 polymer ?
#
loop_
_entity_poly.entity_id
_entity_poly.type
_entity_poly.pdbx_seq_one_letter_code
_entity_poly.pdbx_strand_id
1 'polypeptide(L)'
;MNGDLVPQANAWLCPTMFLATKRQVEIVEKNTGPKANPHIHDDDEMYLILGDKDKVEFEIGLGEDLYRLTSPCCVYIPAGVPHSIRATKFTEGCYGGSCQIYLNRDYVTKPVPEK
;
A
#
# COMPACT_ATOMS: atom_id res chain seq x y z
N MET A 1 -12.89 -8.16 6.90
CA MET A 1 -12.18 -9.45 7.06
C MET A 1 -13.19 -10.56 7.29
N ASN A 2 -12.89 -11.72 6.80
CA ASN A 2 -13.82 -12.84 6.84
C ASN A 2 -13.32 -14.03 7.67
N GLY A 3 -12.38 -13.80 8.60
CA GLY A 3 -11.82 -14.86 9.44
C GLY A 3 -12.85 -15.60 10.27
N ASP A 4 -13.92 -14.91 10.67
CA ASP A 4 -15.01 -15.53 11.41
C ASP A 4 -15.91 -16.40 10.51
N LEU A 5 -15.97 -16.08 9.22
CA LEU A 5 -16.74 -16.84 8.24
C LEU A 5 -15.95 -18.01 7.66
N VAL A 6 -14.62 -17.86 7.59
CA VAL A 6 -13.71 -18.86 7.04
C VAL A 6 -12.55 -19.05 8.02
N PRO A 7 -12.73 -19.90 9.06
CA PRO A 7 -11.70 -20.06 10.10
C PRO A 7 -10.34 -20.51 9.58
N GLN A 8 -10.28 -21.20 8.44
CA GLN A 8 -9.04 -21.65 7.82
C GLN A 8 -8.39 -20.61 6.92
N ALA A 9 -8.95 -19.40 6.82
CA ALA A 9 -8.35 -18.35 6.02
C ALA A 9 -6.97 -17.97 6.57
N ASN A 10 -5.98 -17.90 5.67
CA ASN A 10 -4.60 -17.59 6.00
C ASN A 10 -4.06 -16.36 5.25
N ALA A 11 -4.96 -15.57 4.69
CA ALA A 11 -4.62 -14.32 4.03
C ALA A 11 -5.68 -13.26 4.34
N TRP A 12 -5.25 -12.01 4.31
CA TRP A 12 -6.09 -10.85 4.57
C TRP A 12 -5.85 -9.81 3.46
N LEU A 13 -6.94 -9.30 2.88
CA LEU A 13 -6.87 -8.33 1.79
C LEU A 13 -7.52 -7.02 2.22
N CYS A 14 -6.86 -5.92 1.93
CA CYS A 14 -7.36 -4.57 2.19
C CYS A 14 -7.28 -3.72 0.91
N PRO A 15 -8.31 -3.77 0.06
CA PRO A 15 -8.35 -2.91 -1.12
C PRO A 15 -8.79 -1.50 -0.75
N THR A 16 -8.14 -0.52 -1.38
CA THR A 16 -8.54 0.89 -1.32
C THR A 16 -8.61 1.41 -2.75
N MET A 17 -9.81 1.46 -3.31
CA MET A 17 -10.06 1.86 -4.70
C MET A 17 -11.04 3.01 -4.75
N PHE A 18 -10.78 3.98 -5.63
CA PHE A 18 -11.67 5.12 -5.82
C PHE A 18 -11.55 5.73 -7.21
N LEU A 19 -12.57 6.46 -7.60
CA LEU A 19 -12.53 7.32 -8.79
C LEU A 19 -11.77 8.60 -8.42
N ALA A 20 -10.72 8.90 -9.17
CA ALA A 20 -9.92 10.09 -8.93
C ALA A 20 -10.67 11.35 -9.40
N THR A 21 -11.33 12.03 -8.46
CA THR A 21 -11.93 13.33 -8.70
C THR A 21 -10.85 14.41 -8.70
N LYS A 22 -11.16 15.57 -9.27
CA LYS A 22 -10.25 16.71 -9.24
C LYS A 22 -9.77 17.03 -7.82
N ARG A 23 -10.68 16.97 -6.84
CA ARG A 23 -10.33 17.19 -5.44
C ARG A 23 -9.33 16.19 -4.91
N GLN A 24 -9.52 14.89 -5.24
CA GLN A 24 -8.60 13.84 -4.79
C GLN A 24 -7.23 13.98 -5.44
N VAL A 25 -7.19 14.33 -6.72
CA VAL A 25 -5.93 14.63 -7.41
C VAL A 25 -5.18 15.75 -6.68
N GLU A 26 -5.87 16.85 -6.37
CA GLU A 26 -5.27 17.96 -5.65
C GLU A 26 -4.76 17.57 -4.26
N ILE A 27 -5.54 16.77 -3.51
CA ILE A 27 -5.14 16.30 -2.18
C ILE A 27 -3.85 15.48 -2.27
N VAL A 28 -3.77 14.56 -3.22
CA VAL A 28 -2.60 13.70 -3.40
C VAL A 28 -1.38 14.52 -3.82
N GLU A 29 -1.53 15.44 -4.77
CA GLU A 29 -0.44 16.29 -5.24
C GLU A 29 0.08 17.24 -4.15
N LYS A 30 -0.80 17.70 -3.28
CA LYS A 30 -0.45 18.58 -2.15
C LYS A 30 0.01 17.83 -0.92
N ASN A 31 -0.02 16.51 -0.95
CA ASN A 31 0.43 15.69 0.18
C ASN A 31 1.95 15.73 0.28
N THR A 32 2.47 16.91 0.63
CA THR A 32 3.88 17.16 0.90
C THR A 32 4.24 16.88 2.36
N GLY A 33 3.31 16.30 3.10
CA GLY A 33 3.51 15.98 4.50
C GLY A 33 4.61 14.97 4.74
N PRO A 34 4.97 14.73 6.00
CA PRO A 34 5.97 13.74 6.32
C PRO A 34 5.61 12.40 5.70
N LYS A 35 6.63 11.66 5.26
CA LYS A 35 6.45 10.31 4.75
C LYS A 35 5.68 9.47 5.77
N ALA A 36 4.88 8.54 5.27
CA ALA A 36 4.26 7.56 6.14
C ALA A 36 5.35 6.89 6.99
N ASN A 37 5.09 6.78 8.30
CA ASN A 37 6.06 6.14 9.18
C ASN A 37 6.28 4.69 8.76
N PRO A 38 7.53 4.27 8.57
CA PRO A 38 7.82 2.87 8.30
C PRO A 38 7.33 1.97 9.43
N HIS A 39 6.88 0.79 9.07
CA HIS A 39 6.46 -0.24 10.01
C HIS A 39 6.89 -1.61 9.52
N ILE A 40 6.78 -2.61 10.36
CA ILE A 40 7.09 -4.00 10.02
C ILE A 40 5.92 -4.91 10.37
N HIS A 41 5.90 -6.08 9.72
CA HIS A 41 5.02 -7.19 10.07
C HIS A 41 5.84 -8.45 10.29
N ASP A 42 5.27 -9.40 11.01
CA ASP A 42 5.92 -10.69 11.24
C ASP A 42 5.74 -11.65 10.05
N ASP A 43 4.89 -11.29 9.10
CA ASP A 43 4.56 -12.10 7.94
C ASP A 43 4.79 -11.32 6.66
N ASP A 44 4.90 -12.06 5.56
CA ASP A 44 5.07 -11.45 4.24
C ASP A 44 3.81 -10.69 3.82
N GLU A 45 4.01 -9.65 3.03
CA GLU A 45 2.96 -8.80 2.51
C GLU A 45 3.19 -8.50 1.05
N MET A 46 2.12 -8.21 0.32
CA MET A 46 2.19 -7.68 -1.05
C MET A 46 1.38 -6.40 -1.15
N TYR A 47 1.88 -5.45 -1.94
CA TYR A 47 1.11 -4.30 -2.40
C TYR A 47 0.80 -4.45 -3.87
N LEU A 48 -0.46 -4.34 -4.23
CA LEU A 48 -0.89 -4.18 -5.62
C LEU A 48 -1.21 -2.71 -5.84
N ILE A 49 -0.54 -2.09 -6.79
CA ILE A 49 -0.88 -0.75 -7.25
C ILE A 49 -1.79 -0.91 -8.45
N LEU A 50 -3.03 -0.47 -8.32
CA LEU A 50 -4.11 -0.74 -9.25
C LEU A 50 -4.52 0.52 -10.02
N GLY A 51 -4.84 0.34 -11.28
CA GLY A 51 -5.26 1.42 -12.17
C GLY A 51 -4.78 1.20 -13.59
N ASP A 52 -5.24 2.06 -14.49
CA ASP A 52 -4.73 2.07 -15.86
C ASP A 52 -3.25 2.43 -15.86
N LYS A 53 -2.57 2.01 -16.92
CA LYS A 53 -1.12 2.19 -17.05
C LYS A 53 -0.71 3.64 -16.82
N ASP A 54 0.21 3.83 -15.88
CA ASP A 54 0.84 5.12 -15.53
C ASP A 54 -0.14 6.18 -14.99
N LYS A 55 -1.35 5.80 -14.60
CA LYS A 55 -2.35 6.74 -14.11
C LYS A 55 -2.32 6.96 -12.61
N VAL A 56 -1.70 6.05 -11.88
CA VAL A 56 -1.59 6.10 -10.42
C VAL A 56 -0.13 5.86 -10.04
N GLU A 57 0.40 6.70 -9.16
CA GLU A 57 1.76 6.57 -8.65
C GLU A 57 1.76 6.50 -7.14
N PHE A 58 2.57 5.60 -6.61
CA PHE A 58 2.82 5.50 -5.18
C PHE A 58 4.32 5.54 -4.91
N GLU A 59 4.69 6.12 -3.78
CA GLU A 59 6.02 6.02 -3.22
C GLU A 59 6.04 4.87 -2.22
N ILE A 60 6.93 3.93 -2.44
CA ILE A 60 7.11 2.76 -1.60
C ILE A 60 8.47 2.85 -0.93
N GLY A 61 8.47 2.91 0.40
CA GLY A 61 9.67 2.71 1.19
C GLY A 61 9.88 1.22 1.43
N LEU A 62 11.08 0.72 1.16
CA LEU A 62 11.44 -0.68 1.36
C LEU A 62 12.86 -0.75 1.91
N GLY A 63 13.00 -1.05 3.21
CA GLY A 63 14.27 -0.90 3.87
C GLY A 63 14.69 0.57 3.89
N GLU A 64 15.88 0.86 3.40
CA GLU A 64 16.40 2.23 3.30
C GLU A 64 16.12 2.88 1.94
N ASP A 65 15.55 2.13 1.01
CA ASP A 65 15.31 2.58 -0.36
C ASP A 65 13.89 3.15 -0.53
N LEU A 66 13.76 4.08 -1.45
CA LEU A 66 12.48 4.66 -1.86
C LEU A 66 12.28 4.42 -3.35
N TYR A 67 11.11 3.90 -3.70
CA TYR A 67 10.73 3.64 -5.08
C TYR A 67 9.46 4.41 -5.42
N ARG A 68 9.41 4.98 -6.61
CA ARG A 68 8.17 5.50 -7.18
C ARG A 68 7.70 4.56 -8.26
N LEU A 69 6.53 3.97 -8.05
CA LEU A 69 5.99 2.93 -8.90
C LEU A 69 4.63 3.36 -9.43
N THR A 70 4.40 3.09 -10.70
CA THR A 70 3.13 3.42 -11.35
C THR A 70 2.30 2.18 -11.64
N SER A 71 0.99 2.38 -11.71
CA SER A 71 0.03 1.31 -12.00
C SER A 71 0.21 0.73 -13.40
N PRO A 72 -0.07 -0.55 -13.62
CA PRO A 72 -0.25 -1.56 -12.59
C PRO A 72 1.08 -2.16 -12.16
N CYS A 73 1.25 -2.46 -10.88
CA CYS A 73 2.44 -3.18 -10.42
C CYS A 73 2.15 -3.90 -9.09
N CYS A 74 3.07 -4.77 -8.72
CA CYS A 74 3.02 -5.51 -7.48
C CYS A 74 4.38 -5.43 -6.79
N VAL A 75 4.35 -5.24 -5.47
CA VAL A 75 5.55 -5.22 -4.63
C VAL A 75 5.41 -6.30 -3.58
N TYR A 76 6.42 -7.15 -3.48
CA TYR A 76 6.52 -8.16 -2.44
C TYR A 76 7.36 -7.63 -1.29
N ILE A 77 6.86 -7.75 -0.08
CA ILE A 77 7.53 -7.25 1.13
C ILE A 77 7.74 -8.42 2.08
N PRO A 78 8.98 -8.90 2.23
CA PRO A 78 9.28 -9.96 3.19
C PRO A 78 9.00 -9.55 4.63
N ALA A 79 8.68 -10.52 5.47
CA ALA A 79 8.52 -10.32 6.91
C ALA A 79 9.74 -9.61 7.50
N GLY A 80 9.50 -8.68 8.41
CA GLY A 80 10.55 -7.97 9.12
C GLY A 80 11.22 -6.84 8.35
N VAL A 81 10.88 -6.63 7.07
CA VAL A 81 11.43 -5.52 6.29
C VAL A 81 10.64 -4.24 6.57
N PRO A 82 11.29 -3.16 7.04
CA PRO A 82 10.62 -1.88 7.21
C PRO A 82 10.07 -1.39 5.89
N HIS A 83 8.83 -0.94 5.88
CA HIS A 83 8.17 -0.49 4.65
C HIS A 83 7.13 0.59 4.93
N SER A 84 6.81 1.34 3.89
CA SER A 84 5.80 2.37 3.89
C SER A 84 5.19 2.52 2.50
N ILE A 85 3.98 3.05 2.45
CA ILE A 85 3.30 3.33 1.18
C ILE A 85 2.61 4.68 1.27
N ARG A 86 2.70 5.45 0.19
CA ARG A 86 2.07 6.75 0.09
C ARG A 86 1.69 7.03 -1.36
N ALA A 87 0.44 7.44 -1.59
CA ALA A 87 0.03 7.90 -2.92
C ALA A 87 0.71 9.24 -3.24
N THR A 88 1.28 9.35 -4.42
CA THR A 88 1.99 10.56 -4.89
C THR A 88 1.36 11.19 -6.11
N LYS A 89 0.60 10.43 -6.90
CA LYS A 89 -0.06 10.97 -8.08
C LYS A 89 -1.30 10.17 -8.44
N PHE A 90 -2.39 10.87 -8.73
CA PHE A 90 -3.58 10.33 -9.37
C PHE A 90 -3.90 11.14 -10.60
N THR A 91 -4.38 10.48 -11.65
CA THR A 91 -4.87 11.14 -12.85
C THR A 91 -6.38 11.33 -12.76
N GLU A 92 -6.85 12.56 -12.94
CA GLU A 92 -8.28 12.88 -12.87
C GLU A 92 -9.10 11.99 -13.82
N GLY A 93 -10.19 11.46 -13.31
CA GLY A 93 -11.10 10.61 -14.07
C GLY A 93 -10.71 9.13 -14.10
N CYS A 94 -9.54 8.75 -13.58
CA CYS A 94 -9.16 7.33 -13.53
C CYS A 94 -9.73 6.64 -12.29
N TYR A 95 -9.93 5.33 -12.40
CA TYR A 95 -10.07 4.47 -11.23
C TYR A 95 -8.69 3.96 -10.84
N GLY A 96 -8.42 3.95 -9.56
CA GLY A 96 -7.16 3.44 -9.08
C GLY A 96 -7.08 3.35 -7.58
N GLY A 97 -5.97 2.87 -7.09
CA GLY A 97 -5.73 2.71 -5.68
C GLY A 97 -4.71 1.62 -5.42
N SER A 98 -4.86 0.97 -4.28
CA SER A 98 -3.98 -0.12 -3.87
C SER A 98 -4.76 -1.24 -3.21
N CYS A 99 -4.19 -2.42 -3.24
CA CYS A 99 -4.66 -3.54 -2.45
C CYS A 99 -3.47 -4.09 -1.67
N GLN A 100 -3.58 -4.10 -0.36
CA GLN A 100 -2.61 -4.72 0.52
C GLN A 100 -3.05 -6.16 0.79
N ILE A 101 -2.12 -7.08 0.67
CA ILE A 101 -2.37 -8.51 0.88
C ILE A 101 -1.41 -8.99 1.95
N TYR A 102 -1.95 -9.40 3.09
CA TYR A 102 -1.18 -9.97 4.20
C TYR A 102 -1.29 -11.49 4.14
N LEU A 103 -0.15 -12.14 4.18
CA LEU A 103 -0.08 -13.60 4.09
C LEU A 103 -0.21 -14.27 5.46
N ASN A 104 -1.08 -13.70 6.28
CA ASN A 104 -1.49 -14.26 7.54
C ASN A 104 -2.93 -13.83 7.84
N ARG A 105 -3.66 -14.69 8.50
CA ARG A 105 -5.00 -14.41 9.00
C ARG A 105 -5.03 -13.27 10.01
N ASP A 106 -4.04 -13.24 10.90
CA ASP A 106 -3.95 -12.28 11.99
C ASP A 106 -2.92 -11.19 11.62
N TYR A 107 -3.46 -10.03 11.25
CA TYR A 107 -2.64 -8.90 10.88
C TYR A 107 -2.12 -8.16 12.10
N VAL A 108 -0.82 -8.00 12.20
CA VAL A 108 -0.15 -7.25 13.27
C VAL A 108 0.87 -6.29 12.68
N THR A 109 0.74 -5.00 13.02
CA THR A 109 1.70 -3.97 12.66
C THR A 109 2.59 -3.66 13.86
N LYS A 110 3.88 -3.56 13.63
CA LYS A 110 4.86 -3.22 14.66
C LYS A 110 5.68 -2.01 14.24
N PRO A 111 6.10 -1.15 15.18
CA PRO A 111 7.04 -0.09 14.87
C PRO A 111 8.39 -0.69 14.47
N VAL A 112 9.15 0.08 13.67
CA VAL A 112 10.51 -0.32 13.34
C VAL A 112 11.35 -0.23 14.61
N PRO A 113 12.12 -1.28 14.95
CA PRO A 113 13.01 -1.23 16.12
C PRO A 113 14.02 -0.10 15.98
N GLU A 114 14.31 0.56 17.10
CA GLU A 114 15.39 1.55 17.17
C GLU A 114 16.73 0.84 16.96
N LYS A 115 17.60 1.50 16.23
CA LYS A 115 18.95 1.00 15.97
C LYS A 115 19.87 1.24 17.18
#